data_9616722bfbe6609f6683520ec70f1683
#
_entry.id   9616722bfbe6609f6683520ec70f1683
#
_cell.length_a   1.000
_cell.length_b   1.000
_cell.length_c   1.000
_cell.angle_alpha   90.00
_cell.angle_beta   90.00
_cell.angle_gamma   90.00
#
_symmetry.space_group_name_H-M   'P 1'
#
loop_
_entity.id
_entity.type
_entity.pdbx_description
1 polymer ?
#
loop_
_entity_poly.entity_id
_entity_poly.type
_entity_poly.pdbx_seq_one_letter_code
_entity_poly.pdbx_strand_id
1 'polypeptide(L)'
;MKSLIYGYGLTGKSFERYLKAKNIEYDIFDDGTPELKNIQPFDSYENIYCSPGIPRKIFNSLKSLNTVYTDIDIFFKEDKSIKIGITGTNRKSTTAFHLSQLIEIKYSVNLIGNIGEPMLDHINNGSQYSVIEISSYQLDKMTENKFDFGVLLNIAPDHLDYHGSFQDYKSTKEKILESVRSSNESDPYKLYKWVTGFDIQLSNLKSLPYRFEKISESIINDSKSTNMHSLKYALKNAIGCFKDEHFVLVTCGNPSKEKFSKITLEEPSEVLIYGSHKNDIHKCINHPNKLIFDNLEEVLIYLKSKSSKQNILFSPGYPSGNDYKNFEERGSFFNLMVEKVFHD
;
A
#
# COMPACT_ATOMS: atom_id res chain seq x y z
N MET A 1 10.61 32.82 -13.16
CA MET A 1 9.51 32.84 -12.17
C MET A 1 9.72 31.66 -11.21
N LYS A 2 9.29 31.81 -9.94
CA LYS A 2 9.51 30.85 -8.88
C LYS A 2 8.53 29.67 -9.02
N SER A 3 8.96 28.48 -8.68
CA SER A 3 8.12 27.25 -8.66
C SER A 3 7.49 27.02 -7.28
N LEU A 4 6.45 26.18 -7.20
CA LEU A 4 5.83 25.78 -5.95
C LEU A 4 5.86 24.26 -5.80
N ILE A 5 6.25 23.76 -4.64
CA ILE A 5 6.01 22.37 -4.23
C ILE A 5 4.75 22.36 -3.38
N TYR A 6 3.72 21.61 -3.80
CA TYR A 6 2.48 21.44 -3.05
C TYR A 6 2.38 20.02 -2.47
N GLY A 7 2.34 19.96 -1.14
CA GLY A 7 2.39 18.73 -0.34
C GLY A 7 3.82 18.28 -0.06
N TYR A 8 4.24 18.30 1.23
CA TYR A 8 5.63 18.12 1.64
C TYR A 8 5.89 16.80 2.38
N GLY A 9 5.20 15.74 1.95
CA GLY A 9 5.52 14.36 2.33
C GLY A 9 6.77 13.83 1.63
N LEU A 10 6.91 12.51 1.51
CA LEU A 10 8.07 11.87 0.85
C LEU A 10 8.25 12.36 -0.59
N THR A 11 7.16 12.40 -1.37
CA THR A 11 7.18 12.92 -2.75
C THR A 11 7.55 14.39 -2.81
N GLY A 12 7.01 15.23 -1.91
CA GLY A 12 7.36 16.66 -1.85
C GLY A 12 8.84 16.89 -1.56
N LYS A 13 9.42 16.14 -0.65
CA LYS A 13 10.87 16.16 -0.37
C LYS A 13 11.70 15.67 -1.56
N SER A 14 11.19 14.74 -2.35
CA SER A 14 11.83 14.32 -3.60
C SER A 14 11.77 15.40 -4.67
N PHE A 15 10.66 16.12 -4.82
CA PHE A 15 10.59 17.31 -5.65
C PHE A 15 11.61 18.38 -5.22
N GLU A 16 11.77 18.59 -3.92
CA GLU A 16 12.76 19.54 -3.43
C GLU A 16 14.19 19.17 -3.86
N ARG A 17 14.59 17.89 -3.68
CA ARG A 17 15.90 17.40 -4.14
C ARG A 17 16.07 17.58 -5.65
N TYR A 18 15.05 17.23 -6.42
CA TYR A 18 15.04 17.38 -7.86
C TYR A 18 15.21 18.84 -8.32
N LEU A 19 14.47 19.77 -7.71
CA LEU A 19 14.55 21.21 -8.04
C LEU A 19 15.89 21.81 -7.63
N LYS A 20 16.42 21.44 -6.46
CA LYS A 20 17.78 21.83 -6.01
C LYS A 20 18.85 21.38 -7.00
N ALA A 21 18.78 20.14 -7.46
CA ALA A 21 19.74 19.60 -8.44
C ALA A 21 19.69 20.34 -9.79
N LYS A 22 18.54 20.93 -10.14
CA LYS A 22 18.34 21.73 -11.35
C LYS A 22 18.54 23.23 -11.15
N ASN A 23 18.91 23.69 -9.94
CA ASN A 23 19.02 25.11 -9.57
C ASN A 23 17.74 25.92 -9.84
N ILE A 24 16.56 25.33 -9.61
CA ILE A 24 15.26 25.98 -9.76
C ILE A 24 14.83 26.51 -8.39
N GLU A 25 14.48 27.79 -8.31
CA GLU A 25 13.92 28.40 -7.10
C GLU A 25 12.48 27.95 -6.87
N TYR A 26 12.12 27.67 -5.61
CA TYR A 26 10.80 27.18 -5.22
C TYR A 26 10.38 27.68 -3.84
N ASP A 27 9.07 27.71 -3.64
CA ASP A 27 8.42 27.75 -2.33
C ASP A 27 7.83 26.37 -2.01
N ILE A 28 7.50 26.15 -0.74
CA ILE A 28 6.86 24.91 -0.27
C ILE A 28 5.55 25.28 0.40
N PHE A 29 4.49 24.55 0.04
CA PHE A 29 3.19 24.65 0.68
C PHE A 29 2.70 23.26 1.10
N ASP A 30 2.19 23.17 2.35
CA ASP A 30 1.60 21.95 2.86
C ASP A 30 0.42 22.28 3.79
N ASP A 31 -0.76 21.73 3.51
CA ASP A 31 -1.98 22.00 4.28
C ASP A 31 -1.90 21.48 5.72
N GLY A 32 -1.14 20.43 5.96
CA GLY A 32 -0.94 19.79 7.26
C GLY A 32 0.10 20.48 8.15
N THR A 33 0.92 21.38 7.58
CA THR A 33 2.06 22.00 8.25
C THR A 33 1.88 23.53 8.31
N PRO A 34 1.48 24.10 9.45
CA PRO A 34 1.16 25.52 9.58
C PRO A 34 2.28 26.47 9.11
N GLU A 35 3.54 26.10 9.36
CA GLU A 35 4.73 26.87 9.01
C GLU A 35 4.95 26.97 7.49
N LEU A 36 4.36 26.05 6.72
CA LEU A 36 4.47 25.98 5.26
C LEU A 36 3.24 26.57 4.53
N LYS A 37 2.43 27.38 5.19
CA LYS A 37 1.23 28.00 4.60
C LYS A 37 1.46 29.44 4.10
N ASN A 38 2.59 30.05 4.39
CA ASN A 38 2.89 31.41 4.00
C ASN A 38 3.56 31.44 2.62
N ILE A 39 2.76 31.48 1.56
CA ILE A 39 3.20 31.51 0.16
C ILE A 39 2.52 32.69 -0.58
N GLN A 40 3.00 32.98 -1.79
CA GLN A 40 2.33 33.87 -2.72
C GLN A 40 1.03 33.21 -3.25
N PRO A 41 0.09 33.96 -3.83
CA PRO A 41 -1.07 33.37 -4.51
C PRO A 41 -0.65 32.34 -5.57
N PHE A 42 -1.42 31.26 -5.70
CA PHE A 42 -1.07 30.13 -6.60
C PHE A 42 -0.85 30.55 -8.05
N ASP A 43 -1.58 31.54 -8.55
CA ASP A 43 -1.47 32.08 -9.91
C ASP A 43 -0.17 32.85 -10.16
N SER A 44 0.59 33.19 -9.13
CA SER A 44 1.92 33.81 -9.26
C SER A 44 3.05 32.83 -9.58
N TYR A 45 2.79 31.54 -9.48
CA TYR A 45 3.76 30.49 -9.82
C TYR A 45 3.55 29.99 -11.24
N GLU A 46 4.64 29.87 -12.01
CA GLU A 46 4.58 29.28 -13.35
C GLU A 46 4.41 27.75 -13.29
N ASN A 47 5.16 27.12 -12.41
CA ASN A 47 5.22 25.67 -12.28
C ASN A 47 4.84 25.23 -10.88
N ILE A 48 3.94 24.25 -10.76
CA ILE A 48 3.53 23.67 -9.50
C ILE A 48 3.81 22.16 -9.52
N TYR A 49 4.59 21.69 -8.55
CA TYR A 49 4.96 20.28 -8.35
C TYR A 49 4.03 19.67 -7.30
N CYS A 50 3.06 18.89 -7.75
CA CYS A 50 1.97 18.38 -6.92
C CYS A 50 2.21 16.97 -6.42
N SER A 51 2.20 16.78 -5.09
CA SER A 51 2.20 15.47 -4.46
C SER A 51 0.89 14.69 -4.74
N PRO A 52 0.92 13.34 -4.80
CA PRO A 52 -0.25 12.52 -5.13
C PRO A 52 -1.43 12.70 -4.18
N GLY A 53 -1.19 13.00 -2.90
CA GLY A 53 -2.20 13.17 -1.86
C GLY A 53 -3.10 14.41 -1.99
N ILE A 54 -2.74 15.38 -2.86
CA ILE A 54 -3.55 16.59 -3.07
C ILE A 54 -4.96 16.23 -3.57
N PRO A 55 -6.05 16.77 -2.99
CA PRO A 55 -7.40 16.48 -3.44
C PRO A 55 -7.61 16.82 -4.93
N ARG A 56 -8.36 15.95 -5.64
CA ARG A 56 -8.63 16.08 -7.09
C ARG A 56 -9.16 17.47 -7.47
N LYS A 57 -10.07 18.03 -6.67
CA LYS A 57 -10.65 19.35 -6.93
C LYS A 57 -9.58 20.46 -6.94
N ILE A 58 -8.67 20.42 -5.97
CA ILE A 58 -7.57 21.39 -5.87
C ILE A 58 -6.60 21.19 -7.04
N PHE A 59 -6.18 19.96 -7.32
CA PHE A 59 -5.31 19.64 -8.44
C PHE A 59 -5.86 20.17 -9.77
N ASN A 60 -7.14 19.94 -10.05
CA ASN A 60 -7.77 20.42 -11.28
C ASN A 60 -7.84 21.96 -11.35
N SER A 61 -8.10 22.63 -10.22
CA SER A 61 -8.08 24.08 -10.15
C SER A 61 -6.67 24.63 -10.45
N LEU A 62 -5.63 24.03 -9.88
CA LEU A 62 -4.24 24.45 -10.17
C LEU A 62 -3.87 24.22 -11.64
N LYS A 63 -4.28 23.07 -12.21
CA LYS A 63 -4.01 22.75 -13.63
C LYS A 63 -4.69 23.70 -14.60
N SER A 64 -5.75 24.39 -14.20
CA SER A 64 -6.39 25.42 -15.05
C SER A 64 -5.65 26.77 -15.06
N LEU A 65 -4.78 27.02 -14.10
CA LEU A 65 -4.07 28.29 -13.92
C LEU A 65 -2.56 28.19 -14.16
N ASN A 66 -1.98 27.01 -13.97
CA ASN A 66 -0.53 26.80 -13.92
C ASN A 66 -0.12 25.56 -14.71
N THR A 67 1.19 25.47 -15.03
CA THR A 67 1.77 24.18 -15.44
C THR A 67 1.97 23.32 -14.20
N VAL A 68 1.26 22.18 -14.12
CA VAL A 68 1.32 21.28 -12.97
C VAL A 68 2.09 20.01 -13.34
N TYR A 69 3.06 19.67 -12.52
CA TYR A 69 3.89 18.47 -12.65
C TYR A 69 3.60 17.47 -11.55
N THR A 70 3.52 16.19 -11.90
CA THR A 70 3.55 15.08 -10.97
C THR A 70 4.90 14.36 -11.03
N ASP A 71 5.22 13.60 -9.98
CA ASP A 71 6.44 12.80 -9.93
C ASP A 71 6.51 11.79 -11.10
N ILE A 72 5.40 11.13 -11.41
CA ILE A 72 5.32 10.14 -12.49
C ILE A 72 5.49 10.78 -13.87
N ASP A 73 4.91 11.97 -14.12
CA ASP A 73 5.07 12.65 -15.42
C ASP A 73 6.52 13.09 -15.67
N ILE A 74 7.21 13.56 -14.62
CA ILE A 74 8.64 13.90 -14.69
C ILE A 74 9.47 12.64 -14.94
N PHE A 75 9.20 11.57 -14.19
CA PHE A 75 9.91 10.30 -14.35
C PHE A 75 9.74 9.74 -15.76
N PHE A 76 8.55 9.77 -16.32
CA PHE A 76 8.29 9.36 -17.70
C PHE A 76 9.06 10.17 -18.74
N LYS A 77 9.27 11.47 -18.47
CA LYS A 77 9.94 12.38 -19.38
C LYS A 77 11.46 12.22 -19.35
N GLU A 78 12.04 11.96 -18.19
CA GLU A 78 13.49 12.05 -17.97
C GLU A 78 14.17 10.68 -17.82
N ASP A 79 13.51 9.70 -17.24
CA ASP A 79 14.13 8.39 -16.99
C ASP A 79 14.09 7.49 -18.24
N LYS A 80 15.18 6.72 -18.42
CA LYS A 80 15.39 5.87 -19.60
C LYS A 80 15.18 4.37 -19.35
N SER A 81 14.93 3.98 -18.10
CA SER A 81 14.67 2.58 -17.76
C SER A 81 13.38 2.05 -18.42
N ILE A 82 13.27 0.74 -18.54
CA ILE A 82 12.03 0.05 -18.90
C ILE A 82 11.08 0.14 -17.70
N LYS A 83 9.90 0.73 -17.89
CA LYS A 83 8.95 1.05 -16.83
C LYS A 83 7.84 0.02 -16.73
N ILE A 84 7.74 -0.62 -15.57
CA ILE A 84 6.75 -1.65 -15.25
C ILE A 84 5.83 -1.09 -14.17
N GLY A 85 4.63 -0.63 -14.56
CA GLY A 85 3.63 -0.12 -13.63
C GLY A 85 2.77 -1.24 -13.06
N ILE A 86 2.64 -1.30 -11.73
CA ILE A 86 1.81 -2.29 -11.05
C ILE A 86 0.76 -1.59 -10.20
N THR A 87 -0.53 -1.80 -10.51
CA THR A 87 -1.65 -1.29 -9.74
C THR A 87 -2.66 -2.37 -9.39
N GLY A 88 -3.59 -2.02 -8.52
CA GLY A 88 -4.66 -2.88 -8.03
C GLY A 88 -5.18 -2.36 -6.69
N THR A 89 -6.25 -2.91 -6.16
CA THR A 89 -6.69 -2.61 -4.80
C THR A 89 -5.74 -3.25 -3.80
N ASN A 90 -5.46 -4.55 -3.96
CA ASN A 90 -4.60 -5.32 -3.05
C ASN A 90 -3.43 -5.98 -3.78
N ARG A 91 -2.40 -6.39 -3.02
CA ARG A 91 -1.19 -7.11 -3.44
C ARG A 91 -0.22 -6.32 -4.33
N LYS A 92 -0.44 -5.05 -4.60
CA LYS A 92 0.48 -4.22 -5.40
C LYS A 92 1.93 -4.32 -4.92
N SER A 93 2.16 -3.99 -3.65
CA SER A 93 3.51 -3.98 -3.07
C SER A 93 4.16 -5.36 -3.06
N THR A 94 3.40 -6.40 -2.74
CA THR A 94 3.89 -7.77 -2.74
C THR A 94 4.32 -8.20 -4.14
N THR A 95 3.48 -7.95 -5.15
CA THR A 95 3.80 -8.31 -6.54
C THR A 95 4.97 -7.48 -7.06
N ALA A 96 5.00 -6.17 -6.80
CA ALA A 96 6.11 -5.31 -7.20
C ALA A 96 7.43 -5.74 -6.55
N PHE A 97 7.42 -6.05 -5.26
CA PHE A 97 8.59 -6.49 -4.51
C PHE A 97 9.10 -7.87 -4.99
N HIS A 98 8.19 -8.81 -5.23
CA HIS A 98 8.59 -10.12 -5.75
C HIS A 98 9.14 -10.04 -7.18
N LEU A 99 8.49 -9.25 -8.04
CA LEU A 99 8.98 -9.07 -9.41
C LEU A 99 10.35 -8.38 -9.42
N SER A 100 10.58 -7.38 -8.56
CA SER A 100 11.89 -6.72 -8.47
C SER A 100 12.98 -7.67 -8.03
N GLN A 101 12.74 -8.56 -7.06
CA GLN A 101 13.70 -9.59 -6.65
C GLN A 101 14.07 -10.54 -7.80
N LEU A 102 13.09 -10.94 -8.62
CA LEU A 102 13.36 -11.80 -9.78
C LEU A 102 14.17 -11.06 -10.85
N ILE A 103 13.86 -9.80 -11.13
CA ILE A 103 14.60 -8.98 -12.09
C ILE A 103 16.04 -8.76 -11.61
N GLU A 104 16.23 -8.46 -10.31
CA GLU A 104 17.53 -8.18 -9.69
C GLU A 104 18.57 -9.31 -9.85
N ILE A 105 18.12 -10.55 -10.08
CA ILE A 105 19.02 -11.68 -10.32
C ILE A 105 19.91 -11.48 -11.55
N LYS A 106 19.39 -10.83 -12.58
CA LYS A 106 20.10 -10.66 -13.88
C LYS A 106 20.25 -9.22 -14.34
N TYR A 107 19.46 -8.30 -13.81
CA TYR A 107 19.36 -6.93 -14.30
C TYR A 107 19.35 -5.94 -13.13
N SER A 108 19.87 -4.75 -13.37
CA SER A 108 19.69 -3.64 -12.42
C SER A 108 18.24 -3.16 -12.42
N VAL A 109 17.65 -2.99 -11.24
CA VAL A 109 16.23 -2.66 -11.08
C VAL A 109 16.00 -1.66 -9.96
N ASN A 110 15.11 -0.71 -10.19
CA ASN A 110 14.52 0.14 -9.16
C ASN A 110 13.19 -0.46 -8.69
N LEU A 111 12.95 -0.43 -7.39
CA LEU A 111 11.63 -0.64 -6.79
C LEU A 111 11.19 0.69 -6.19
N ILE A 112 10.25 1.37 -6.82
CA ILE A 112 9.90 2.76 -6.55
C ILE A 112 8.40 3.03 -6.61
N GLY A 113 7.98 4.23 -6.22
CA GLY A 113 6.61 4.71 -6.30
C GLY A 113 5.89 4.74 -4.95
N ASN A 114 4.75 4.06 -4.85
CA ASN A 114 3.97 3.97 -3.61
C ASN A 114 4.56 2.97 -2.58
N ILE A 115 5.58 2.23 -2.99
CA ILE A 115 6.48 1.41 -2.15
C ILE A 115 7.92 1.75 -2.52
N GLY A 116 8.84 1.47 -1.62
CA GLY A 116 10.27 1.76 -1.83
C GLY A 116 10.57 3.25 -1.72
N GLU A 117 11.39 3.74 -2.61
CA GLU A 117 11.85 5.11 -2.60
C GLU A 117 11.08 6.00 -3.61
N PRO A 118 11.10 7.34 -3.44
CA PRO A 118 10.47 8.24 -4.37
C PRO A 118 11.08 8.16 -5.78
N MET A 119 10.24 8.20 -6.80
CA MET A 119 10.65 8.00 -8.21
C MET A 119 11.75 8.96 -8.67
N LEU A 120 11.68 10.24 -8.29
CA LEU A 120 12.60 11.26 -8.79
C LEU A 120 14.04 11.08 -8.28
N ASP A 121 14.22 10.39 -7.16
CA ASP A 121 15.54 10.09 -6.61
C ASP A 121 16.30 9.03 -7.44
N HIS A 122 15.59 8.39 -8.38
CA HIS A 122 16.12 7.30 -9.21
C HIS A 122 16.20 7.62 -10.72
N ILE A 123 15.93 8.87 -11.10
CA ILE A 123 16.02 9.28 -12.51
C ILE A 123 17.43 9.03 -13.05
N ASN A 124 17.52 8.21 -14.11
CA ASN A 124 18.77 7.92 -14.83
C ASN A 124 19.93 7.44 -13.91
N ASN A 125 19.63 6.70 -12.86
CA ASN A 125 20.62 6.11 -11.96
C ASN A 125 21.36 4.88 -12.55
N GLY A 126 21.11 4.52 -13.81
CA GLY A 126 21.73 3.40 -14.52
C GLY A 126 20.96 2.08 -14.43
N SER A 127 19.82 2.05 -13.75
CA SER A 127 18.98 0.84 -13.71
C SER A 127 18.33 0.57 -15.07
N GLN A 128 18.30 -0.71 -15.46
CA GLN A 128 17.69 -1.16 -16.71
C GLN A 128 16.17 -1.21 -16.61
N TYR A 129 15.64 -1.55 -15.44
CA TYR A 129 14.21 -1.65 -15.17
C TYR A 129 13.82 -0.78 -13.97
N SER A 130 12.59 -0.26 -14.02
CA SER A 130 11.93 0.36 -12.89
C SER A 130 10.58 -0.32 -12.66
N VAL A 131 10.46 -1.07 -11.55
CA VAL A 131 9.20 -1.63 -11.07
C VAL A 131 8.53 -0.58 -10.20
N ILE A 132 7.40 -0.07 -10.68
CA ILE A 132 6.72 1.09 -10.11
C ILE A 132 5.38 0.65 -9.52
N GLU A 133 5.28 0.61 -8.19
CA GLU A 133 3.96 0.51 -7.58
C GLU A 133 3.23 1.83 -7.75
N ILE A 134 2.09 1.82 -8.45
CA ILE A 134 1.32 3.03 -8.69
C ILE A 134 -0.05 2.98 -8.02
N SER A 135 -0.35 3.99 -7.21
CA SER A 135 -1.63 4.18 -6.54
C SER A 135 -2.69 4.74 -7.48
N SER A 136 -3.97 4.65 -7.09
CA SER A 136 -5.05 5.31 -7.82
C SER A 136 -4.94 6.84 -7.81
N TYR A 137 -4.37 7.42 -6.77
CA TYR A 137 -4.12 8.87 -6.67
C TYR A 137 -3.10 9.35 -7.71
N GLN A 138 -2.04 8.56 -7.95
CA GLN A 138 -1.03 8.86 -8.96
C GLN A 138 -1.60 8.67 -10.38
N LEU A 139 -2.29 7.54 -10.63
CA LEU A 139 -2.96 7.28 -11.92
C LEU A 139 -4.01 8.34 -12.26
N ASP A 140 -4.70 8.88 -11.25
CA ASP A 140 -5.70 9.94 -11.46
C ASP A 140 -5.07 11.23 -11.98
N LYS A 141 -3.89 11.58 -11.48
CA LYS A 141 -3.16 12.81 -11.80
C LYS A 141 -2.19 12.67 -12.98
N MET A 142 -1.86 11.46 -13.36
CA MET A 142 -0.98 11.16 -14.47
C MET A 142 -1.52 11.76 -15.77
N THR A 143 -0.68 12.50 -16.50
CA THR A 143 -1.09 13.18 -17.73
C THR A 143 -1.16 12.21 -18.91
N GLU A 144 -0.14 11.36 -19.07
CA GLU A 144 -0.04 10.35 -20.13
C GLU A 144 0.47 9.04 -19.54
N ASN A 145 -0.01 7.92 -20.04
CA ASN A 145 0.54 6.63 -19.70
C ASN A 145 1.74 6.29 -20.60
N LYS A 146 2.94 6.25 -20.03
CA LYS A 146 4.20 5.87 -20.70
C LYS A 146 4.87 4.66 -20.07
N PHE A 147 4.10 3.78 -19.46
CA PHE A 147 4.61 2.48 -19.06
C PHE A 147 4.85 1.57 -20.25
N ASP A 148 6.01 0.90 -20.28
CA ASP A 148 6.29 -0.18 -21.24
C ASP A 148 5.42 -1.40 -20.93
N PHE A 149 5.23 -1.68 -19.63
CA PHE A 149 4.41 -2.77 -19.12
C PHE A 149 3.47 -2.28 -18.03
N GLY A 150 2.18 -2.55 -18.16
CA GLY A 150 1.15 -2.21 -17.19
C GLY A 150 0.48 -3.45 -16.60
N VAL A 151 0.42 -3.56 -15.29
CA VAL A 151 -0.19 -4.69 -14.58
C VAL A 151 -1.35 -4.21 -13.72
N LEU A 152 -2.55 -4.73 -14.00
CA LEU A 152 -3.75 -4.53 -13.21
C LEU A 152 -4.10 -5.81 -12.45
N LEU A 153 -3.82 -5.88 -11.15
CA LEU A 153 -3.98 -7.11 -10.36
C LEU A 153 -5.44 -7.43 -10.02
N ASN A 154 -6.12 -6.49 -9.40
CA ASN A 154 -7.50 -6.66 -8.94
C ASN A 154 -8.15 -5.30 -8.64
N ILE A 155 -9.47 -5.26 -8.71
CA ILE A 155 -10.25 -4.07 -8.35
C ILE A 155 -11.36 -4.48 -7.38
N ALA A 156 -11.42 -3.81 -6.23
CA ALA A 156 -12.48 -3.90 -5.24
C ALA A 156 -12.75 -2.49 -4.68
N PRO A 157 -13.93 -2.19 -4.14
CA PRO A 157 -14.24 -0.86 -3.60
C PRO A 157 -13.21 -0.40 -2.56
N ASP A 158 -12.58 0.75 -2.82
CA ASP A 158 -11.66 1.43 -1.92
C ASP A 158 -11.55 2.92 -2.32
N HIS A 159 -11.15 3.79 -1.39
CA HIS A 159 -10.91 5.22 -1.65
C HIS A 159 -12.09 5.96 -2.30
N LEU A 160 -13.36 5.57 -1.98
CA LEU A 160 -14.56 6.19 -2.55
C LEU A 160 -14.77 7.63 -2.07
N ASP A 161 -14.21 8.00 -0.94
CA ASP A 161 -14.13 9.36 -0.41
C ASP A 161 -13.36 10.30 -1.35
N TYR A 162 -12.31 9.80 -2.02
CA TYR A 162 -11.52 10.54 -2.99
C TYR A 162 -12.12 10.46 -4.41
N HIS A 163 -12.45 9.25 -4.87
CA HIS A 163 -12.89 9.03 -6.25
C HIS A 163 -14.38 9.35 -6.48
N GLY A 164 -15.19 9.43 -5.43
CA GLY A 164 -16.64 9.69 -5.50
C GLY A 164 -17.47 8.45 -5.77
N SER A 165 -17.07 7.59 -6.71
CA SER A 165 -17.76 6.35 -7.03
C SER A 165 -16.81 5.17 -7.27
N PHE A 166 -17.34 3.94 -7.17
CA PHE A 166 -16.58 2.74 -7.54
C PHE A 166 -16.22 2.73 -9.03
N GLN A 167 -17.09 3.24 -9.88
CA GLN A 167 -16.84 3.30 -11.32
C GLN A 167 -15.68 4.24 -11.65
N ASP A 168 -15.58 5.41 -10.98
CA ASP A 168 -14.46 6.34 -11.17
C ASP A 168 -13.16 5.77 -10.63
N TYR A 169 -13.19 5.08 -9.49
CA TYR A 169 -12.03 4.36 -8.97
C TYR A 169 -11.56 3.28 -9.93
N LYS A 170 -12.50 2.49 -10.47
CA LYS A 170 -12.21 1.43 -11.45
C LYS A 170 -11.59 2.00 -12.72
N SER A 171 -12.25 2.97 -13.35
CA SER A 171 -11.77 3.61 -14.59
C SER A 171 -10.39 4.27 -14.40
N THR A 172 -10.14 4.87 -13.23
CA THR A 172 -8.83 5.43 -12.90
C THR A 172 -7.74 4.35 -12.89
N LYS A 173 -8.02 3.17 -12.32
CA LYS A 173 -7.03 2.07 -12.31
C LYS A 173 -6.85 1.43 -13.68
N GLU A 174 -7.92 1.36 -14.47
CA GLU A 174 -7.89 0.80 -15.83
C GLU A 174 -7.02 1.62 -16.79
N LYS A 175 -6.68 2.88 -16.49
CA LYS A 175 -5.68 3.65 -17.25
C LYS A 175 -4.34 2.93 -17.39
N ILE A 176 -3.96 2.04 -16.46
CA ILE A 176 -2.74 1.25 -16.57
C ILE A 176 -2.76 0.30 -17.76
N LEU A 177 -3.94 -0.10 -18.25
CA LEU A 177 -4.11 -0.98 -19.39
C LEU A 177 -3.81 -0.30 -20.75
N GLU A 178 -3.67 1.02 -20.76
CA GLU A 178 -3.22 1.82 -21.91
C GLU A 178 -1.69 1.78 -22.10
N SER A 179 -0.96 1.03 -21.28
CA SER A 179 0.48 0.79 -21.43
C SER A 179 0.80 0.07 -22.74
N VAL A 180 2.05 0.17 -23.21
CA VAL A 180 2.49 -0.51 -24.47
C VAL A 180 2.13 -1.99 -24.46
N ARG A 181 2.33 -2.65 -23.31
CA ARG A 181 1.83 -4.01 -23.04
C ARG A 181 1.08 -4.01 -21.70
N SER A 182 -0.02 -4.73 -21.63
CA SER A 182 -0.80 -4.84 -20.39
C SER A 182 -1.12 -6.28 -20.02
N SER A 183 -1.30 -6.54 -18.70
CA SER A 183 -1.58 -7.86 -18.16
C SER A 183 -2.40 -7.77 -16.87
N ASN A 184 -3.16 -8.83 -16.58
CA ASN A 184 -3.85 -9.05 -15.29
C ASN A 184 -3.19 -10.19 -14.49
N GLU A 185 -2.02 -10.62 -14.89
CA GLU A 185 -1.27 -11.66 -14.20
C GLU A 185 -0.80 -11.17 -12.83
N SER A 186 -0.82 -12.03 -11.84
CA SER A 186 -0.38 -11.75 -10.46
C SER A 186 0.79 -12.62 -10.00
N ASP A 187 1.10 -13.68 -10.73
CA ASP A 187 2.24 -14.55 -10.46
C ASP A 187 3.55 -13.84 -10.87
N PRO A 188 4.48 -13.59 -9.94
CA PRO A 188 5.69 -12.83 -10.25
C PRO A 188 6.63 -13.55 -11.23
N TYR A 189 6.62 -14.89 -11.29
CA TYR A 189 7.44 -15.65 -12.24
C TYR A 189 6.92 -15.52 -13.68
N LYS A 190 5.59 -15.58 -13.84
CA LYS A 190 4.97 -15.34 -15.15
C LYS A 190 5.15 -13.89 -15.60
N LEU A 191 5.05 -12.93 -14.66
CA LEU A 191 5.34 -11.51 -14.95
C LEU A 191 6.80 -11.32 -15.36
N TYR A 192 7.74 -11.96 -14.65
CA TYR A 192 9.15 -11.92 -15.02
C TYR A 192 9.37 -12.42 -16.47
N LYS A 193 8.82 -13.60 -16.80
CA LYS A 193 8.90 -14.15 -18.17
C LYS A 193 8.28 -13.21 -19.21
N TRP A 194 7.13 -12.64 -18.89
CA TRP A 194 6.42 -11.72 -19.78
C TRP A 194 7.20 -10.41 -20.04
N VAL A 195 7.89 -9.89 -19.02
CA VAL A 195 8.69 -8.66 -19.12
C VAL A 195 10.03 -8.92 -19.81
N THR A 196 10.73 -9.98 -19.43
CA THR A 196 12.12 -10.23 -19.88
C THR A 196 12.24 -11.19 -21.05
N GLY A 197 11.21 -11.99 -21.31
CA GLY A 197 11.23 -13.08 -22.31
C GLY A 197 11.87 -14.38 -21.82
N PHE A 198 12.38 -14.44 -20.59
CA PHE A 198 13.13 -15.59 -20.06
C PHE A 198 12.40 -16.21 -18.87
N ASP A 199 12.57 -17.50 -18.69
CA ASP A 199 12.17 -18.20 -17.46
C ASP A 199 13.23 -18.00 -16.38
N ILE A 200 12.79 -17.97 -15.12
CA ILE A 200 13.65 -17.91 -13.95
C ILE A 200 13.08 -18.81 -12.84
N GLN A 201 13.97 -19.39 -12.06
CA GLN A 201 13.61 -20.13 -10.85
C GLN A 201 14.38 -19.57 -9.65
N LEU A 202 13.66 -19.23 -8.62
CA LEU A 202 14.19 -18.82 -7.32
C LEU A 202 13.38 -19.55 -6.26
N SER A 203 14.05 -20.32 -5.41
CA SER A 203 13.38 -21.17 -4.42
C SER A 203 12.60 -20.41 -3.36
N ASN A 204 13.07 -19.22 -2.98
CA ASN A 204 12.46 -18.43 -1.92
C ASN A 204 12.49 -16.93 -2.23
N LEU A 205 11.33 -16.34 -2.49
CA LEU A 205 11.15 -14.89 -2.51
C LEU A 205 11.00 -14.38 -1.08
N LYS A 206 11.71 -13.31 -0.74
CA LYS A 206 11.54 -12.63 0.54
C LYS A 206 10.15 -11.99 0.60
N SER A 207 9.47 -12.11 1.73
CA SER A 207 8.20 -11.44 1.98
C SER A 207 8.43 -10.01 2.49
N LEU A 208 7.48 -9.13 2.20
CA LEU A 208 7.43 -7.82 2.84
C LEU A 208 6.93 -7.97 4.28
N PRO A 209 7.49 -7.21 5.24
CA PRO A 209 7.01 -7.23 6.63
C PRO A 209 5.50 -6.94 6.72
N TYR A 210 4.85 -7.59 7.65
CA TYR A 210 3.43 -7.38 8.00
C TYR A 210 2.42 -7.61 6.87
N ARG A 211 2.80 -8.37 5.81
CA ARG A 211 1.96 -8.69 4.65
C ARG A 211 1.84 -10.20 4.50
N PHE A 212 1.01 -10.80 5.33
CA PHE A 212 0.87 -12.24 5.46
C PHE A 212 2.24 -12.90 5.82
N GLU A 213 2.97 -12.22 6.68
CA GLU A 213 4.31 -12.61 7.12
C GLU A 213 4.23 -13.78 8.11
N LYS A 214 4.89 -14.89 7.81
CA LYS A 214 5.05 -15.98 8.75
C LYS A 214 6.10 -15.62 9.80
N ILE A 215 5.68 -15.40 11.05
CA ILE A 215 6.56 -15.22 12.19
C ILE A 215 7.05 -16.59 12.69
N SER A 216 6.16 -17.57 12.68
CA SER A 216 6.44 -18.97 13.00
C SER A 216 5.52 -19.90 12.20
N GLU A 217 5.65 -21.22 12.36
CA GLU A 217 4.78 -22.20 11.72
C GLU A 217 3.30 -22.01 12.09
N SER A 218 3.02 -21.41 13.25
CA SER A 218 1.66 -21.23 13.78
C SER A 218 1.21 -19.78 13.90
N ILE A 219 2.04 -18.80 13.52
CA ILE A 219 1.70 -17.38 13.69
C ILE A 219 1.98 -16.60 12.40
N ILE A 220 0.94 -15.94 11.90
CA ILE A 220 1.00 -15.09 10.70
C ILE A 220 0.64 -13.65 11.08
N ASN A 221 1.48 -12.70 10.70
CA ASN A 221 1.24 -11.27 10.82
C ASN A 221 0.83 -10.68 9.47
N ASP A 222 -0.41 -10.23 9.36
CA ASP A 222 -0.97 -9.54 8.19
C ASP A 222 -1.52 -8.16 8.60
N SER A 223 -0.76 -7.42 9.39
CA SER A 223 -1.16 -6.08 9.85
C SER A 223 -1.49 -5.12 8.70
N LYS A 224 -0.97 -5.36 7.49
CA LYS A 224 -1.31 -4.60 6.28
C LYS A 224 -2.75 -4.81 5.81
N SER A 225 -3.47 -5.78 6.30
CA SER A 225 -4.90 -5.95 6.06
C SER A 225 -5.69 -4.79 6.68
N THR A 226 -6.00 -3.77 5.89
CA THR A 226 -6.64 -2.53 6.32
C THR A 226 -8.03 -2.32 5.72
N ASN A 227 -8.58 -3.34 5.06
CA ASN A 227 -9.95 -3.36 4.52
C ASN A 227 -10.49 -4.79 4.49
N MET A 228 -11.81 -4.91 4.33
CA MET A 228 -12.50 -6.21 4.36
C MET A 228 -12.12 -7.15 3.22
N HIS A 229 -11.76 -6.61 2.05
CA HIS A 229 -11.32 -7.43 0.93
C HIS A 229 -9.98 -8.11 1.24
N SER A 230 -9.03 -7.39 1.86
CA SER A 230 -7.75 -7.98 2.28
C SER A 230 -7.92 -9.01 3.39
N LEU A 231 -8.80 -8.76 4.36
CA LEU A 231 -9.13 -9.73 5.40
C LEU A 231 -9.68 -11.03 4.81
N LYS A 232 -10.67 -10.97 3.92
CA LYS A 232 -11.22 -12.16 3.25
C LYS A 232 -10.16 -12.96 2.50
N TYR A 233 -9.24 -12.26 1.84
CA TYR A 233 -8.11 -12.90 1.16
C TYR A 233 -7.16 -13.58 2.16
N ALA A 234 -6.85 -12.93 3.29
CA ALA A 234 -6.00 -13.49 4.33
C ALA A 234 -6.63 -14.75 4.97
N LEU A 235 -7.93 -14.71 5.28
CA LEU A 235 -8.66 -15.86 5.82
C LEU A 235 -8.57 -17.08 4.88
N LYS A 236 -8.85 -16.88 3.60
CA LYS A 236 -8.77 -17.95 2.59
C LYS A 236 -7.37 -18.57 2.48
N ASN A 237 -6.32 -17.71 2.53
CA ASN A 237 -4.93 -18.21 2.46
C ASN A 237 -4.49 -18.90 3.75
N ALA A 238 -5.02 -18.48 4.91
CA ALA A 238 -4.69 -19.07 6.20
C ALA A 238 -5.06 -20.57 6.27
N ILE A 239 -6.18 -20.96 5.67
CA ILE A 239 -6.60 -22.37 5.58
C ILE A 239 -5.47 -23.23 5.00
N GLY A 240 -4.97 -22.91 3.82
CA GLY A 240 -3.86 -23.64 3.19
C GLY A 240 -2.53 -23.52 3.93
N CYS A 241 -2.25 -22.35 4.55
CA CYS A 241 -1.02 -22.14 5.31
C CYS A 241 -0.96 -22.95 6.60
N PHE A 242 -2.10 -23.14 7.27
CA PHE A 242 -2.24 -23.95 8.47
C PHE A 242 -2.65 -25.40 8.17
N LYS A 243 -2.53 -25.85 6.90
CA LYS A 243 -2.79 -27.23 6.45
C LYS A 243 -4.17 -27.74 6.85
N ASP A 244 -5.18 -26.89 6.64
CA ASP A 244 -6.59 -27.14 7.01
C ASP A 244 -6.85 -27.33 8.52
N GLU A 245 -5.88 -27.01 9.38
CA GLU A 245 -6.08 -26.94 10.81
C GLU A 245 -6.83 -25.67 11.22
N HIS A 246 -7.54 -25.74 12.33
CA HIS A 246 -8.22 -24.58 12.91
C HIS A 246 -7.24 -23.46 13.25
N PHE A 247 -7.68 -22.23 13.06
CA PHE A 247 -6.93 -21.04 13.44
C PHE A 247 -7.81 -19.99 14.11
N VAL A 248 -7.19 -19.13 14.91
CA VAL A 248 -7.82 -18.00 15.59
C VAL A 248 -7.50 -16.73 14.82
N LEU A 249 -8.52 -15.89 14.57
CA LEU A 249 -8.34 -14.55 14.02
C LEU A 249 -8.17 -13.54 15.15
N VAL A 250 -7.11 -12.74 15.11
CA VAL A 250 -6.92 -11.55 15.95
C VAL A 250 -7.15 -10.31 15.12
N THR A 251 -8.08 -9.43 15.55
CA THR A 251 -8.50 -8.23 14.81
C THR A 251 -8.58 -6.99 15.71
N CYS A 252 -8.33 -5.81 15.12
CA CYS A 252 -8.41 -4.49 15.77
C CYS A 252 -8.49 -3.38 14.70
N GLY A 253 -8.55 -2.11 15.13
CA GLY A 253 -8.51 -0.95 14.24
C GLY A 253 -9.85 -0.23 14.14
N ASN A 254 -10.00 0.68 13.16
CA ASN A 254 -11.16 1.56 13.07
C ASN A 254 -12.12 1.14 11.93
N PRO A 255 -13.35 0.67 12.22
CA PRO A 255 -14.30 0.22 11.21
C PRO A 255 -15.05 1.35 10.47
N SER A 256 -14.81 2.62 10.80
CA SER A 256 -15.52 3.76 10.20
C SER A 256 -15.34 3.85 8.69
N LYS A 257 -14.14 3.52 8.17
CA LYS A 257 -13.85 3.49 6.73
C LYS A 257 -14.78 2.51 5.99
N GLU A 258 -15.13 1.39 6.60
CA GLU A 258 -16.05 0.37 6.08
C GLU A 258 -17.51 0.68 6.42
N LYS A 259 -17.80 1.91 6.89
CA LYS A 259 -19.14 2.37 7.30
C LYS A 259 -19.84 1.41 8.27
N PHE A 260 -19.07 0.79 9.18
CA PHE A 260 -19.57 -0.21 10.14
C PHE A 260 -20.34 -1.39 9.50
N SER A 261 -19.96 -1.77 8.30
CA SER A 261 -20.61 -2.84 7.55
C SER A 261 -20.50 -4.17 8.28
N LYS A 262 -21.59 -4.94 8.30
CA LYS A 262 -21.62 -6.28 8.89
C LYS A 262 -20.93 -7.30 7.98
N ILE A 263 -20.17 -8.20 8.59
CA ILE A 263 -19.48 -9.30 7.92
C ILE A 263 -19.68 -10.60 8.71
N THR A 264 -19.97 -11.69 8.01
CA THR A 264 -19.94 -13.04 8.57
C THR A 264 -18.61 -13.68 8.25
N LEU A 265 -17.96 -14.25 9.26
CA LEU A 265 -16.70 -14.98 9.17
C LEU A 265 -16.97 -16.44 9.55
N GLU A 266 -16.58 -17.35 8.69
CA GLU A 266 -16.82 -18.81 8.87
C GLU A 266 -15.51 -19.58 9.02
N GLU A 267 -14.40 -19.02 8.51
CA GLU A 267 -13.12 -19.71 8.43
C GLU A 267 -12.39 -19.83 9.79
N PRO A 268 -12.33 -18.78 10.65
CA PRO A 268 -11.66 -18.91 11.94
C PRO A 268 -12.48 -19.73 12.93
N SER A 269 -11.85 -20.48 13.82
CA SER A 269 -12.53 -21.15 14.93
C SER A 269 -12.97 -20.18 16.04
N GLU A 270 -12.29 -19.05 16.15
CA GLU A 270 -12.54 -18.02 17.14
C GLU A 270 -12.05 -16.64 16.62
N VAL A 271 -12.72 -15.57 17.03
CA VAL A 271 -12.35 -14.20 16.69
C VAL A 271 -12.07 -13.42 17.97
N LEU A 272 -10.85 -12.94 18.12
CA LEU A 272 -10.40 -12.15 19.27
C LEU A 272 -10.24 -10.69 18.84
N ILE A 273 -10.94 -9.80 19.52
CA ILE A 273 -11.11 -8.40 19.16
C ILE A 273 -10.52 -7.53 20.27
N TYR A 274 -9.65 -6.58 19.93
CA TYR A 274 -9.07 -5.67 20.91
C TYR A 274 -8.96 -4.23 20.40
N GLY A 275 -8.58 -3.30 21.30
CA GLY A 275 -8.29 -1.90 20.99
C GLY A 275 -9.46 -0.95 21.19
N SER A 276 -9.28 0.32 20.83
CA SER A 276 -10.22 1.40 21.14
C SER A 276 -11.60 1.23 20.50
N HIS A 277 -11.69 0.58 19.33
CA HIS A 277 -12.93 0.31 18.60
C HIS A 277 -13.46 -1.13 18.75
N LYS A 278 -13.01 -1.87 19.75
CA LYS A 278 -13.38 -3.28 19.97
C LYS A 278 -14.89 -3.54 19.97
N ASN A 279 -15.67 -2.66 20.62
CA ASN A 279 -17.13 -2.80 20.69
C ASN A 279 -17.81 -2.59 19.33
N ASP A 280 -17.30 -1.69 18.50
CA ASP A 280 -17.84 -1.43 17.18
C ASP A 280 -17.49 -2.58 16.23
N ILE A 281 -16.26 -3.09 16.28
CA ILE A 281 -15.83 -4.27 15.52
C ILE A 281 -16.66 -5.49 15.93
N HIS A 282 -16.90 -5.68 17.23
CA HIS A 282 -17.74 -6.78 17.73
C HIS A 282 -19.16 -6.74 17.17
N LYS A 283 -19.76 -5.56 16.97
CA LYS A 283 -21.06 -5.40 16.34
C LYS A 283 -21.03 -5.66 14.83
N CYS A 284 -19.91 -5.38 14.17
CA CYS A 284 -19.73 -5.58 12.73
C CYS A 284 -19.49 -7.05 12.38
N ILE A 285 -18.81 -7.81 13.24
CA ILE A 285 -18.47 -9.21 12.97
C ILE A 285 -19.58 -10.15 13.49
N ASN A 286 -20.12 -10.95 12.59
CA ASN A 286 -21.01 -12.08 12.92
C ASN A 286 -20.17 -13.36 12.95
N HIS A 287 -19.94 -13.89 14.16
CA HIS A 287 -19.23 -15.14 14.42
C HIS A 287 -19.70 -15.73 15.76
N PRO A 288 -19.92 -17.04 15.90
CA PRO A 288 -20.44 -17.67 17.13
C PRO A 288 -19.46 -17.51 18.31
N ASN A 289 -18.16 -17.62 18.06
CA ASN A 289 -17.11 -17.59 19.08
C ASN A 289 -16.29 -16.31 18.92
N LYS A 290 -16.73 -15.18 19.48
CA LYS A 290 -16.01 -13.91 19.46
C LYS A 290 -15.86 -13.35 20.85
N LEU A 291 -14.64 -12.93 21.19
CA LEU A 291 -14.29 -12.36 22.50
C LEU A 291 -13.68 -10.97 22.34
N ILE A 292 -13.88 -10.15 23.37
CA ILE A 292 -13.36 -8.77 23.43
C ILE A 292 -12.30 -8.70 24.54
N PHE A 293 -11.20 -7.99 24.24
CA PHE A 293 -10.09 -7.72 25.16
C PHE A 293 -9.78 -6.22 25.19
N ASP A 294 -9.12 -5.74 26.24
CA ASP A 294 -8.72 -4.35 26.31
C ASP A 294 -7.51 -4.06 25.41
N ASN A 295 -6.57 -4.97 25.36
CA ASN A 295 -5.31 -4.79 24.63
C ASN A 295 -4.79 -6.13 24.05
N LEU A 296 -3.74 -6.04 23.23
CA LEU A 296 -3.12 -7.20 22.58
C LEU A 296 -2.46 -8.17 23.58
N GLU A 297 -1.90 -7.66 24.68
CA GLU A 297 -1.25 -8.51 25.69
C GLU A 297 -2.23 -9.51 26.31
N GLU A 298 -3.42 -9.03 26.66
CA GLU A 298 -4.51 -9.90 27.15
C GLU A 298 -4.92 -10.96 26.12
N VAL A 299 -5.02 -10.61 24.85
CA VAL A 299 -5.30 -11.58 23.76
C VAL A 299 -4.26 -12.68 23.73
N LEU A 300 -2.98 -12.33 23.76
CA LEU A 300 -1.88 -13.29 23.66
C LEU A 300 -1.75 -14.16 24.92
N ILE A 301 -1.95 -13.58 26.11
CA ILE A 301 -2.03 -14.33 27.39
C ILE A 301 -3.19 -15.34 27.33
N TYR A 302 -4.36 -14.94 26.86
CA TYR A 302 -5.50 -15.82 26.68
C TYR A 302 -5.14 -17.00 25.74
N LEU A 303 -4.48 -16.70 24.61
CA LEU A 303 -4.06 -17.74 23.66
C LEU A 303 -3.00 -18.68 24.26
N LYS A 304 -2.04 -18.15 25.06
CA LYS A 304 -1.04 -18.95 25.78
C LYS A 304 -1.66 -19.84 26.84
N SER A 305 -2.77 -19.44 27.45
CA SER A 305 -3.47 -20.23 28.49
C SER A 305 -4.25 -21.43 27.95
N LYS A 306 -4.45 -21.55 26.64
CA LYS A 306 -5.14 -22.67 26.02
C LYS A 306 -4.32 -23.96 26.14
N SER A 307 -5.00 -25.10 26.30
CA SER A 307 -4.38 -26.41 26.48
C SER A 307 -3.61 -26.92 25.25
N SER A 308 -3.90 -26.39 24.07
CA SER A 308 -3.23 -26.73 22.82
C SER A 308 -2.65 -25.50 22.15
N LYS A 309 -1.52 -25.66 21.44
CA LYS A 309 -0.93 -24.62 20.59
C LYS A 309 -1.96 -24.16 19.56
N GLN A 310 -2.16 -22.86 19.45
CA GLN A 310 -3.10 -22.26 18.51
C GLN A 310 -2.39 -21.77 17.26
N ASN A 311 -3.00 -21.95 16.10
CA ASN A 311 -2.64 -21.24 14.89
C ASN A 311 -3.27 -19.84 14.96
N ILE A 312 -2.47 -18.80 14.76
CA ILE A 312 -2.88 -17.40 14.95
C ILE A 312 -2.70 -16.64 13.63
N LEU A 313 -3.80 -16.08 13.15
CA LEU A 313 -3.80 -15.10 12.07
C LEU A 313 -4.06 -13.70 12.65
N PHE A 314 -3.06 -12.84 12.68
CA PHE A 314 -3.25 -11.42 12.94
C PHE A 314 -3.55 -10.70 11.61
N SER A 315 -4.81 -10.46 11.32
CA SER A 315 -5.26 -9.77 10.11
C SER A 315 -6.40 -8.82 10.48
N PRO A 316 -6.09 -7.55 10.78
CA PRO A 316 -7.06 -6.62 11.33
C PRO A 316 -8.29 -6.35 10.47
N GLY A 317 -8.16 -6.28 9.14
CA GLY A 317 -9.27 -5.95 8.24
C GLY A 317 -9.73 -4.49 8.30
N TYR A 318 -9.11 -3.66 9.14
CA TYR A 318 -9.43 -2.26 9.35
C TYR A 318 -8.16 -1.41 9.41
N PRO A 319 -8.24 -0.09 9.06
CA PRO A 319 -7.16 0.86 9.31
C PRO A 319 -6.73 0.88 10.77
N SER A 320 -5.49 1.29 11.04
CA SER A 320 -4.90 1.26 12.39
C SER A 320 -5.68 2.11 13.42
N GLY A 321 -6.43 3.11 12.96
CA GLY A 321 -7.21 3.97 13.84
C GLY A 321 -6.32 4.89 14.67
N ASN A 322 -6.71 5.11 15.94
CA ASN A 322 -5.97 5.94 16.88
C ASN A 322 -5.03 5.11 17.77
N ASP A 323 -5.11 3.77 17.72
CA ASP A 323 -4.30 2.89 18.56
C ASP A 323 -2.86 2.80 18.09
N TYR A 324 -2.63 2.97 16.77
CA TYR A 324 -1.32 2.91 16.14
C TYR A 324 -1.21 3.95 15.03
N LYS A 325 -0.02 4.49 14.83
CA LYS A 325 0.31 5.50 13.82
C LYS A 325 0.02 5.03 12.39
N ASN A 326 0.31 3.76 12.14
CA ASN A 326 0.14 3.10 10.83
C ASN A 326 0.15 1.57 11.02
N PHE A 327 0.04 0.83 9.91
CA PHE A 327 0.07 -0.63 9.95
C PHE A 327 1.45 -1.19 10.27
N GLU A 328 2.53 -0.47 9.98
CA GLU A 328 3.90 -0.88 10.29
C GLU A 328 4.12 -0.91 11.80
N GLU A 329 3.75 0.17 12.50
CA GLU A 329 3.83 0.21 13.97
C GLU A 329 2.96 -0.88 14.60
N ARG A 330 1.73 -1.04 14.11
CA ARG A 330 0.83 -2.10 14.57
C ARG A 330 1.41 -3.50 14.37
N GLY A 331 2.01 -3.76 13.22
CA GLY A 331 2.64 -5.03 12.89
C GLY A 331 3.90 -5.29 13.71
N SER A 332 4.75 -4.29 13.89
CA SER A 332 5.94 -4.36 14.74
C SER A 332 5.58 -4.62 16.19
N PHE A 333 4.56 -3.93 16.70
CA PHE A 333 4.07 -4.14 18.06
C PHE A 333 3.53 -5.55 18.26
N PHE A 334 2.80 -6.09 17.26
CA PHE A 334 2.34 -7.48 17.32
C PHE A 334 3.52 -8.47 17.41
N ASN A 335 4.56 -8.31 16.58
CA ASN A 335 5.74 -9.18 16.61
C ASN A 335 6.45 -9.12 17.97
N LEU A 336 6.65 -7.91 18.51
CA LEU A 336 7.26 -7.70 19.82
C LEU A 336 6.47 -8.40 20.95
N MET A 337 5.14 -8.27 20.93
CA MET A 337 4.29 -8.86 21.96
C MET A 337 4.22 -10.39 21.84
N VAL A 338 4.26 -10.93 20.63
CA VAL A 338 4.38 -12.39 20.39
C VAL A 338 5.67 -12.91 21.00
N GLU A 339 6.80 -12.26 20.74
CA GLU A 339 8.08 -12.63 21.31
C GLU A 339 8.05 -12.61 22.85
N LYS A 340 7.58 -11.50 23.44
CA LYS A 340 7.45 -11.34 24.89
C LYS A 340 6.56 -12.42 25.53
N VAL A 341 5.42 -12.77 24.93
CA VAL A 341 4.46 -13.65 25.57
C VAL A 341 4.76 -15.12 25.34
N PHE A 342 5.28 -15.52 24.16
CA PHE A 342 5.44 -16.93 23.82
C PHE A 342 6.89 -17.44 23.96
N HIS A 343 7.90 -16.55 24.05
CA HIS A 343 9.31 -16.93 24.19
C HIS A 343 9.91 -16.64 25.59
N ASP A 344 9.20 -15.88 26.45
CA ASP A 344 9.41 -15.82 27.90
C ASP A 344 8.63 -16.94 28.62
#